data_0345110eb88dd7e59660ea541c9c3182
#
_entry.id   0345110eb88dd7e59660ea541c9c3182
#
_cell.length_a   1.000
_cell.length_b   1.000
_cell.length_c   1.000
_cell.angle_alpha   90.00
_cell.angle_beta   90.00
_cell.angle_gamma   90.00
#
_symmetry.space_group_name_H-M   'P 1'
#
loop_
_entity.id
_entity.type
_entity.pdbx_description
1 polymer ?
#
loop_
_entity_poly.entity_id
_entity_poly.type
_entity_poly.pdbx_seq_one_letter_code
_entity_poly.pdbx_strand_id
1 'polypeptide(L)'
;MALSENIKKLREEKKFTQQQLADRLYVSRQTVCRWENGSRCPDLITAKQLATELNVSLDELISDEDVRDYQKNYGIWKSEKVRSRKKLQELQKKTLSFIEIIGALFLTATIFFRVQMHQKVPEWCT
;
A
#
# COMPACT_ATOMS: atom_id res chain seq x y z
N MET A 1 16.47 -6.67 -11.37
CA MET A 1 15.33 -7.61 -11.35
C MET A 1 15.50 -8.56 -12.53
N ALA A 2 15.73 -9.84 -12.27
CA ALA A 2 16.03 -10.82 -13.33
C ALA A 2 14.88 -10.95 -14.35
N LEU A 3 13.60 -10.92 -13.92
CA LEU A 3 12.46 -11.01 -14.84
C LEU A 3 12.45 -9.93 -15.94
N SER A 4 12.72 -8.67 -15.61
CA SER A 4 12.75 -7.58 -16.59
C SER A 4 13.87 -7.74 -17.60
N GLU A 5 15.03 -8.17 -17.14
CA GLU A 5 16.20 -8.46 -17.96
C GLU A 5 15.95 -9.69 -18.85
N ASN A 6 15.33 -10.74 -18.30
CA ASN A 6 14.97 -11.94 -19.04
C ASN A 6 13.98 -11.63 -20.16
N ILE A 7 12.93 -10.86 -19.89
CA ILE A 7 11.96 -10.44 -20.92
C ILE A 7 12.67 -9.72 -22.08
N LYS A 8 13.52 -8.75 -21.74
CA LYS A 8 14.27 -7.98 -22.74
C LYS A 8 15.19 -8.87 -23.55
N LYS A 9 15.99 -9.71 -22.88
CA LYS A 9 16.94 -10.64 -23.49
C LYS A 9 16.24 -11.61 -24.46
N LEU A 10 15.19 -12.28 -23.99
CA LEU A 10 14.43 -13.25 -24.80
C LEU A 10 13.75 -12.58 -26.00
N ARG A 11 13.23 -11.37 -25.86
CA ARG A 11 12.69 -10.59 -26.97
C ARG A 11 13.76 -10.30 -28.02
N GLU A 12 14.94 -9.85 -27.58
CA GLU A 12 16.06 -9.52 -28.47
C GLU A 12 16.61 -10.77 -29.19
N GLU A 13 16.70 -11.89 -28.50
CA GLU A 13 17.07 -13.19 -29.10
C GLU A 13 16.08 -13.60 -30.23
N LYS A 14 14.79 -13.35 -30.05
CA LYS A 14 13.76 -13.55 -31.06
C LYS A 14 13.71 -12.44 -32.14
N LYS A 15 14.57 -11.42 -32.00
CA LYS A 15 14.63 -10.25 -32.91
C LYS A 15 13.31 -9.46 -32.99
N PHE A 16 12.50 -9.49 -31.96
CA PHE A 16 11.27 -8.70 -31.87
C PHE A 16 11.58 -7.29 -31.40
N THR A 17 10.91 -6.29 -32.00
CA THR A 17 10.82 -4.95 -31.40
C THR A 17 9.83 -4.96 -30.24
N GLN A 18 9.91 -3.97 -29.34
CA GLN A 18 8.91 -3.82 -28.27
C GLN A 18 7.49 -3.69 -28.81
N GLN A 19 7.31 -3.06 -29.99
CA GLN A 19 6.02 -2.94 -30.64
C GLN A 19 5.51 -4.29 -31.14
N GLN A 20 6.35 -5.06 -31.82
CA GLN A 20 5.97 -6.39 -32.30
C GLN A 20 5.59 -7.35 -31.20
N LEU A 21 6.31 -7.31 -30.06
CA LEU A 21 5.95 -8.11 -28.89
C LEU A 21 4.62 -7.63 -28.28
N ALA A 22 4.42 -6.32 -28.19
CA ALA A 22 3.18 -5.73 -27.68
C ALA A 22 1.96 -6.13 -28.54
N ASP A 23 2.08 -6.08 -29.85
CA ASP A 23 1.02 -6.46 -30.80
C ASP A 23 0.63 -7.94 -30.64
N ARG A 24 1.61 -8.84 -30.44
CA ARG A 24 1.37 -10.28 -30.21
C ARG A 24 0.67 -10.57 -28.88
N LEU A 25 0.94 -9.77 -27.87
CA LEU A 25 0.36 -9.91 -26.54
C LEU A 25 -0.93 -9.08 -26.34
N TYR A 26 -1.37 -8.36 -27.38
CA TYR A 26 -2.52 -7.44 -27.32
C TYR A 26 -2.41 -6.39 -26.21
N VAL A 27 -1.21 -5.88 -25.98
CA VAL A 27 -0.91 -4.82 -25.01
C VAL A 27 -0.29 -3.60 -25.68
N SER A 28 -0.17 -2.49 -24.96
CA SER A 28 0.52 -1.32 -25.50
C SER A 28 2.05 -1.50 -25.46
N ARG A 29 2.76 -0.90 -26.41
CA ARG A 29 4.23 -0.83 -26.39
C ARG A 29 4.76 -0.29 -25.06
N GLN A 30 4.06 0.70 -24.48
CA GLN A 30 4.43 1.28 -23.20
C GLN A 30 4.37 0.24 -22.06
N THR A 31 3.45 -0.71 -22.13
CA THR A 31 3.36 -1.82 -21.17
C THR A 31 4.59 -2.71 -21.24
N VAL A 32 5.02 -3.10 -22.45
CA VAL A 32 6.25 -3.89 -22.65
C VAL A 32 7.47 -3.12 -22.14
N CYS A 33 7.58 -1.84 -22.47
CA CYS A 33 8.65 -0.98 -21.97
C CYS A 33 8.71 -0.95 -20.43
N ARG A 34 7.55 -0.89 -19.75
CA ARG A 34 7.48 -0.92 -18.28
C ARG A 34 7.89 -2.27 -17.68
N TRP A 35 7.62 -3.36 -18.36
CA TRP A 35 8.09 -4.69 -17.93
C TRP A 35 9.61 -4.82 -18.06
N GLU A 36 10.17 -4.38 -19.19
CA GLU A 36 11.61 -4.46 -19.45
C GLU A 36 12.47 -3.54 -18.57
N ASN A 37 11.91 -2.43 -18.10
CA ASN A 37 12.60 -1.54 -17.16
C ASN A 37 12.27 -1.82 -15.68
N GLY A 38 11.48 -2.87 -15.40
CA GLY A 38 11.17 -3.31 -14.04
C GLY A 38 10.19 -2.42 -13.27
N SER A 39 9.59 -1.40 -13.90
CA SER A 39 8.63 -0.52 -13.22
C SER A 39 7.24 -1.16 -13.04
N ARG A 40 6.96 -2.25 -13.75
CA ARG A 40 5.74 -3.05 -13.61
C ARG A 40 6.03 -4.51 -14.00
N CYS A 41 5.40 -5.45 -13.28
CA CYS A 41 5.43 -6.86 -13.65
C CYS A 41 4.19 -7.22 -14.47
N PRO A 42 4.29 -8.15 -15.44
CA PRO A 42 3.13 -8.75 -16.08
C PRO A 42 2.30 -9.55 -15.06
N ASP A 43 1.00 -9.62 -15.26
CA ASP A 43 0.15 -10.55 -14.50
C ASP A 43 0.38 -12.00 -14.95
N LEU A 44 -0.15 -12.96 -14.18
CA LEU A 44 0.07 -14.38 -14.42
C LEU A 44 -0.39 -14.83 -15.82
N ILE A 45 -1.51 -14.33 -16.30
CA ILE A 45 -2.08 -14.70 -17.60
C ILE A 45 -1.18 -14.15 -18.71
N THR A 46 -0.81 -12.88 -18.61
CA THR A 46 0.09 -12.23 -19.57
C THR A 46 1.50 -12.83 -19.53
N ALA A 47 2.00 -13.19 -18.35
CA ALA A 47 3.30 -13.88 -18.22
C ALA A 47 3.29 -15.25 -18.92
N LYS A 48 2.19 -16.01 -18.82
CA LYS A 48 2.02 -17.27 -19.55
C LYS A 48 1.97 -17.06 -21.05
N GLN A 49 1.25 -16.04 -21.53
CA GLN A 49 1.22 -15.69 -22.97
C GLN A 49 2.61 -15.26 -23.45
N LEU A 50 3.31 -14.45 -22.65
CA LEU A 50 4.68 -14.00 -22.94
C LEU A 50 5.65 -15.17 -23.07
N ALA A 51 5.60 -16.13 -22.15
CA ALA A 51 6.40 -17.35 -22.21
C ALA A 51 6.10 -18.16 -23.49
N THR A 52 4.83 -18.28 -23.85
CA THR A 52 4.40 -18.96 -25.10
C THR A 52 4.92 -18.25 -26.35
N GLU A 53 4.78 -16.93 -26.44
CA GLU A 53 5.24 -16.14 -27.60
C GLU A 53 6.77 -16.12 -27.73
N LEU A 54 7.48 -16.14 -26.61
CA LEU A 54 8.94 -16.25 -26.59
C LEU A 54 9.45 -17.69 -26.72
N ASN A 55 8.54 -18.68 -26.70
CA ASN A 55 8.83 -20.12 -26.78
C ASN A 55 9.79 -20.60 -25.69
N VAL A 56 9.51 -20.19 -24.46
CA VAL A 56 10.23 -20.59 -23.23
C VAL A 56 9.23 -21.09 -22.19
N SER A 57 9.72 -21.79 -21.18
CA SER A 57 8.90 -22.14 -20.02
C SER A 57 8.65 -20.93 -19.11
N LEU A 58 7.58 -20.97 -18.31
CA LEU A 58 7.33 -19.93 -17.31
C LEU A 58 8.44 -19.89 -16.24
N ASP A 59 8.99 -21.05 -15.89
CA ASP A 59 10.10 -21.17 -14.93
C ASP A 59 11.41 -20.58 -15.48
N GLU A 60 11.60 -20.63 -16.80
CA GLU A 60 12.74 -20.00 -17.45
C GLU A 60 12.58 -18.48 -17.55
N LEU A 61 11.35 -18.02 -17.71
CA LEU A 61 11.03 -16.59 -17.71
C LEU A 61 11.18 -15.98 -16.32
N ILE A 62 10.73 -16.69 -15.28
CA ILE A 62 10.74 -16.25 -13.88
C ILE A 62 11.79 -17.04 -13.10
N SER A 63 12.88 -16.40 -12.73
CA SER A 63 13.92 -17.06 -11.96
C SER A 63 13.53 -17.23 -10.47
N ASP A 64 14.13 -18.22 -9.80
CA ASP A 64 13.99 -18.40 -8.35
C ASP A 64 14.44 -17.16 -7.54
N GLU A 65 15.35 -16.37 -8.09
CA GLU A 65 15.78 -15.10 -7.51
C GLU A 65 14.66 -14.06 -7.49
N ASP A 66 13.88 -13.95 -8.58
CA ASP A 66 12.72 -13.05 -8.64
C ASP A 66 11.67 -13.42 -7.60
N VAL A 67 11.43 -14.70 -7.40
CA VAL A 67 10.48 -15.20 -6.39
C VAL A 67 10.96 -14.85 -4.98
N ARG A 68 12.25 -15.02 -4.70
CA ARG A 68 12.86 -14.67 -3.40
C ARG A 68 12.83 -13.18 -3.14
N ASP A 69 13.16 -12.36 -4.12
CA ASP A 69 13.13 -10.90 -4.02
C ASP A 69 11.69 -10.39 -3.81
N TYR A 70 10.73 -10.98 -4.51
CA TYR A 70 9.31 -10.67 -4.31
C TYR A 70 8.85 -11.01 -2.88
N GLN A 71 9.21 -12.18 -2.37
CA GLN A 71 8.88 -12.61 -1.01
C GLN A 71 9.49 -11.68 0.05
N LYS A 72 10.77 -11.31 -0.13
CA LYS A 72 11.48 -10.38 0.76
C LYS A 72 10.81 -9.00 0.77
N ASN A 73 10.54 -8.44 -0.40
CA ASN A 73 9.90 -7.14 -0.55
C ASN A 73 8.46 -7.15 -0.01
N TYR A 74 7.71 -8.23 -0.27
CA TYR A 74 6.36 -8.40 0.28
C TYR A 74 6.37 -8.49 1.81
N GLY A 75 7.34 -9.20 2.38
CA GLY A 75 7.53 -9.28 3.83
C GLY A 75 7.80 -7.91 4.46
N ILE A 76 8.69 -7.12 3.87
CA ILE A 76 9.02 -5.75 4.31
C ILE A 76 7.77 -4.86 4.22
N TRP A 77 7.09 -4.84 3.08
CA TRP A 77 5.88 -4.04 2.87
C TRP A 77 4.75 -4.41 3.84
N LYS A 78 4.55 -5.72 4.09
CA LYS A 78 3.56 -6.20 5.05
C LYS A 78 3.88 -5.74 6.48
N SER A 79 5.14 -5.82 6.89
CA SER A 79 5.59 -5.39 8.22
C SER A 79 5.44 -3.87 8.41
N GLU A 80 5.75 -3.08 7.39
CA GLU A 80 5.60 -1.63 7.41
C GLU A 80 4.13 -1.20 7.48
N LYS A 81 3.26 -1.85 6.71
CA LYS A 81 1.80 -1.61 6.77
C LYS A 81 1.21 -1.93 8.16
N VAL A 82 1.67 -3.01 8.78
CA VAL A 82 1.25 -3.37 10.16
C VAL A 82 1.76 -2.34 11.18
N ARG A 83 3.02 -1.89 11.05
CA ARG A 83 3.62 -0.85 11.91
C ARG A 83 2.86 0.47 11.79
N SER A 84 2.52 0.89 10.59
CA SER A 84 1.75 2.12 10.33
C SER A 84 0.35 2.06 10.94
N ARG A 85 -0.34 0.92 10.83
CA ARG A 85 -1.65 0.73 11.47
C ARG A 85 -1.57 0.79 12.99
N LYS A 86 -0.57 0.16 13.62
CA LYS A 86 -0.36 0.23 15.08
C LYS A 86 -0.12 1.66 15.54
N LYS A 87 0.74 2.41 14.83
CA LYS A 87 1.02 3.81 15.14
C LYS A 87 -0.24 4.69 15.05
N LEU A 88 -1.08 4.46 14.04
CA LEU A 88 -2.35 5.17 13.89
C LEU A 88 -3.32 4.85 15.03
N GLN A 89 -3.42 3.59 15.45
CA GLN A 89 -4.26 3.18 16.58
C GLN A 89 -3.79 3.79 17.91
N GLU A 90 -2.48 3.89 18.14
CA GLU A 90 -1.94 4.57 19.32
C GLU A 90 -2.27 6.06 19.33
N LEU A 91 -2.18 6.73 18.18
CA LEU A 91 -2.57 8.13 18.05
C LEU A 91 -4.06 8.31 18.33
N GLN A 92 -4.92 7.45 17.80
CA GLN A 92 -6.37 7.50 18.08
C GLN A 92 -6.70 7.28 19.56
N LYS A 93 -6.03 6.35 20.24
CA LYS A 93 -6.20 6.16 21.70
C LYS A 93 -5.81 7.41 22.49
N LYS A 94 -4.70 8.06 22.13
CA LYS A 94 -4.28 9.31 22.79
C LYS A 94 -5.28 10.44 22.59
N THR A 95 -5.80 10.61 21.36
CA THR A 95 -6.80 11.66 21.07
C THR A 95 -8.12 11.42 21.83
N LEU A 96 -8.59 10.17 21.92
CA LEU A 96 -9.77 9.82 22.69
C LEU A 96 -9.57 10.13 24.18
N SER A 97 -8.42 9.77 24.75
CA SER A 97 -8.10 10.09 26.14
C SER A 97 -8.08 11.60 26.43
N PHE A 98 -7.54 12.41 25.49
CA PHE A 98 -7.60 13.87 25.63
C PHE A 98 -9.03 14.41 25.60
N ILE A 99 -9.89 13.88 24.75
CA ILE A 99 -11.30 14.29 24.66
C ILE A 99 -12.04 13.95 25.96
N GLU A 100 -11.80 12.79 26.55
CA GLU A 100 -12.37 12.38 27.83
C GLU A 100 -11.95 13.30 28.97
N ILE A 101 -10.67 13.67 29.04
CA ILE A 101 -10.14 14.59 30.07
C ILE A 101 -10.77 15.98 29.91
N ILE A 102 -10.85 16.50 28.70
CA ILE A 102 -11.47 17.82 28.43
C ILE A 102 -12.96 17.79 28.78
N GLY A 103 -13.67 16.71 28.44
CA GLY A 103 -15.09 16.53 28.78
C GLY A 103 -15.32 16.50 30.29
N ALA A 104 -14.47 15.79 31.06
CA ALA A 104 -14.54 15.75 32.52
C ALA A 104 -14.27 17.13 33.15
N LEU A 105 -13.27 17.86 32.65
CA LEU A 105 -12.97 19.22 33.09
C LEU A 105 -14.14 20.19 32.83
N PHE A 106 -14.78 20.07 31.66
CA PHE A 106 -15.93 20.90 31.34
C PHE A 106 -17.14 20.61 32.24
N LEU A 107 -17.40 19.33 32.55
CA LEU A 107 -18.45 18.94 33.47
C LEU A 107 -18.20 19.45 34.88
N THR A 108 -16.97 19.33 35.38
CA THR A 108 -16.63 19.84 36.72
C THR A 108 -16.76 21.36 36.79
N ALA A 109 -16.34 22.09 35.75
CA ALA A 109 -16.48 23.53 35.67
C ALA A 109 -17.96 23.97 35.65
N THR A 110 -18.81 23.27 34.92
CA THR A 110 -20.24 23.58 34.86
C THR A 110 -20.95 23.33 36.19
N ILE A 111 -20.62 22.24 36.88
CA ILE A 111 -21.14 21.94 38.22
C ILE A 111 -20.67 23.00 39.23
N PHE A 112 -19.38 23.35 39.21
CA PHE A 112 -18.85 24.38 40.09
C PHE A 112 -19.52 25.74 39.88
N PHE A 113 -19.70 26.15 38.63
CA PHE A 113 -20.39 27.39 38.28
C PHE A 113 -21.86 27.38 38.75
N ARG A 114 -22.55 26.25 38.61
CA ARG A 114 -23.93 26.11 39.07
C ARG A 114 -24.06 26.20 40.57
N VAL A 115 -23.13 25.61 41.33
CA VAL A 115 -23.09 25.70 42.80
C VAL A 115 -22.81 27.13 43.23
N GLN A 116 -21.87 27.82 42.60
CA GLN A 116 -21.54 29.24 42.91
C GLN A 116 -22.75 30.17 42.66
N MET A 117 -23.48 29.94 41.60
CA MET A 117 -24.69 30.73 41.28
C MET A 117 -25.81 30.47 42.28
N HIS A 118 -25.93 29.25 42.83
CA HIS A 118 -26.94 28.95 43.83
C HIS A 118 -26.65 29.59 45.19
N GLN A 119 -25.40 29.83 45.54
CA GLN A 119 -24.99 30.50 46.77
C GLN A 119 -25.17 32.04 46.73
N LYS A 120 -25.35 32.62 45.55
CA LYS A 120 -25.50 34.08 45.36
C LYS A 120 -26.95 34.56 45.27
N VAL A 121 -27.95 33.69 45.45
CA VAL A 121 -29.37 34.11 45.54
C VAL A 121 -29.62 34.63 46.97
N PRO A 122 -29.82 35.94 47.15
CA PRO A 122 -30.08 36.48 48.51
C PRO A 122 -31.44 36.00 49.00
N GLU A 123 -31.54 35.72 50.32
CA GLU A 123 -32.73 35.20 51.04
C GLU A 123 -33.98 36.13 51.00
N TRP A 124 -33.93 37.27 50.37
CA TRP A 124 -35.03 38.22 50.34
C TRP A 124 -35.90 38.15 49.06
N CYS A 125 -35.85 37.05 48.37
CA CYS A 125 -36.73 36.72 47.25
C CYS A 125 -37.73 35.58 47.55
N THR A 126 -38.06 35.35 48.82
CA THR A 126 -39.17 34.50 49.25
C THR A 126 -40.33 35.35 49.77
#